data_4b49860f1de9e93241e318358e201603
#
_entry.id   4b49860f1de9e93241e318358e201603
#
_cell.length_a   1.000
_cell.length_b   1.000
_cell.length_c   1.000
_cell.angle_alpha   90.00
_cell.angle_beta   90.00
_cell.angle_gamma   90.00
#
_symmetry.space_group_name_H-M   'P 1'
#
loop_
_entity.id
_entity.type
_entity.pdbx_description
1 polymer ?
#
loop_
_entity_poly.entity_id
_entity_poly.type
_entity_poly.pdbx_seq_one_letter_code
_entity_poly.pdbx_strand_id
1 'polypeptide(L)'
;MQLILRSLLMSCVLSWLVSAANADRIKDITSLAGIRSNQLVGYGIVVGLAGSGDGNTGITLQSMQSLVARFGITSELSGFNGDNAAAVMLTAELPPFSKPGQTIDVTVSTIGGSESLKGGTLLMSPLLGSDGETYAIAQGNVVVGGLGVEGADNSSLTVNI
;
A
#
# COMPACT_ATOMS: atom_id res chain seq x y z
N MET A 1 26.31 66.88 3.44
CA MET A 1 25.02 66.27 3.04
C MET A 1 25.20 65.24 1.90
N GLN A 2 25.94 65.53 0.85
CA GLN A 2 26.17 64.59 -0.26
C GLN A 2 27.01 63.35 0.10
N LEU A 3 27.96 63.43 1.02
CA LEU A 3 28.78 62.29 1.45
C LEU A 3 27.97 61.27 2.23
N ILE A 4 27.06 61.74 3.09
CA ILE A 4 26.17 60.86 3.89
C ILE A 4 25.15 60.14 3.01
N LEU A 5 24.63 60.84 2.00
CA LEU A 5 23.70 60.25 1.04
C LEU A 5 24.37 59.17 0.14
N ARG A 6 25.61 59.36 -0.24
CA ARG A 6 26.40 58.38 -1.00
C ARG A 6 26.73 57.13 -0.17
N SER A 7 27.06 57.30 1.11
CA SER A 7 27.32 56.16 1.98
C SER A 7 26.06 55.34 2.27
N LEU A 8 24.90 56.01 2.40
CA LEU A 8 23.61 55.32 2.58
C LEU A 8 23.18 54.53 1.34
N LEU A 9 23.38 55.11 0.15
CA LEU A 9 23.11 54.43 -1.12
C LEU A 9 24.03 53.22 -1.32
N MET A 10 25.30 53.35 -0.97
CA MET A 10 26.27 52.24 -1.10
C MET A 10 26.00 51.12 -0.12
N SER A 11 25.51 51.42 1.10
CA SER A 11 25.06 50.43 2.09
C SER A 11 23.78 49.68 1.63
N CYS A 12 22.86 50.40 0.99
CA CYS A 12 21.62 49.79 0.48
C CYS A 12 21.86 48.84 -0.71
N VAL A 13 22.82 49.18 -1.58
CA VAL A 13 23.20 48.29 -2.69
C VAL A 13 23.95 47.07 -2.21
N LEU A 14 24.76 47.19 -1.15
CA LEU A 14 25.48 46.06 -0.57
C LEU A 14 24.56 45.06 0.14
N SER A 15 23.45 45.54 0.73
CA SER A 15 22.46 44.64 1.36
C SER A 15 21.59 43.87 0.35
N TRP A 16 21.50 44.33 -0.90
CA TRP A 16 20.77 43.62 -1.99
C TRP A 16 21.61 42.49 -2.62
N LEU A 17 22.90 42.46 -2.37
CA LEU A 17 23.82 41.42 -2.87
C LEU A 17 23.90 40.19 -1.98
N VAL A 18 23.19 40.15 -0.86
CA VAL A 18 23.05 38.92 -0.06
C VAL A 18 22.05 38.01 -0.76
N SER A 19 22.47 37.42 -1.85
CA SER A 19 21.76 36.25 -2.40
C SER A 19 21.66 35.20 -1.32
N ALA A 20 20.45 34.79 -0.99
CA ALA A 20 20.25 33.64 -0.10
C ALA A 20 20.98 32.44 -0.72
N ALA A 21 22.08 32.05 -0.13
CA ALA A 21 22.79 30.84 -0.52
C ALA A 21 21.91 29.66 -0.09
N ASN A 22 21.12 29.15 -1.02
CA ASN A 22 20.41 27.89 -0.84
C ASN A 22 21.47 26.77 -0.91
N ALA A 23 21.85 26.27 0.25
CA ALA A 23 22.69 25.07 0.34
C ALA A 23 21.77 23.85 0.27
N ASP A 24 21.56 23.30 -0.93
CA ASP A 24 20.90 22.03 -1.09
C ASP A 24 21.81 20.93 -0.53
N ARG A 25 21.18 20.00 0.23
CA ARG A 25 21.93 18.88 0.74
C ARG A 25 22.28 17.92 -0.39
N ILE A 26 23.46 17.36 -0.36
CA ILE A 26 23.92 16.37 -1.36
C ILE A 26 22.89 15.25 -1.54
N LYS A 27 22.23 14.82 -0.47
CA LYS A 27 21.17 13.79 -0.51
C LYS A 27 19.94 14.18 -1.37
N ASP A 28 19.69 15.48 -1.55
CA ASP A 28 18.50 15.98 -2.25
C ASP A 28 18.79 16.18 -3.75
N ILE A 29 20.07 16.27 -4.13
CA ILE A 29 20.53 16.49 -5.52
C ILE A 29 21.25 15.28 -6.12
N THR A 30 21.50 14.19 -5.33
CA THR A 30 22.16 12.99 -5.83
C THR A 30 21.26 11.77 -5.68
N SER A 31 21.22 10.95 -6.71
CA SER A 31 20.73 9.58 -6.66
C SER A 31 21.88 8.62 -6.79
N LEU A 32 21.94 7.61 -5.92
CA LEU A 32 22.93 6.56 -6.03
C LEU A 32 22.58 5.65 -7.22
N ALA A 33 23.44 5.67 -8.24
CA ALA A 33 23.26 4.80 -9.39
C ALA A 33 23.35 3.32 -8.97
N GLY A 34 22.42 2.50 -9.46
CA GLY A 34 22.39 1.06 -9.17
C GLY A 34 21.56 0.65 -7.94
N ILE A 35 21.02 1.60 -7.17
CA ILE A 35 20.09 1.29 -6.09
C ILE A 35 18.68 1.28 -6.68
N ARG A 36 18.03 0.13 -6.61
CA ARG A 36 16.65 -0.07 -7.06
C ARG A 36 15.84 -0.71 -5.95
N SER A 37 14.59 -0.30 -5.84
CA SER A 37 13.61 -1.05 -5.08
C SER A 37 13.22 -2.33 -5.84
N ASN A 38 12.93 -3.39 -5.12
CA ASN A 38 12.44 -4.63 -5.70
C ASN A 38 10.92 -4.67 -5.56
N GLN A 39 10.24 -4.92 -6.67
CA GLN A 39 8.80 -5.13 -6.67
C GLN A 39 8.50 -6.55 -6.17
N LEU A 40 7.61 -6.64 -5.19
CA LEU A 40 7.13 -7.89 -4.63
C LEU A 40 5.69 -8.10 -5.04
N VAL A 41 5.35 -9.35 -5.37
CA VAL A 41 3.99 -9.76 -5.73
C VAL A 41 3.62 -10.97 -4.89
N GLY A 42 2.37 -11.03 -4.44
CA GLY A 42 1.85 -12.16 -3.69
C GLY A 42 0.38 -12.41 -3.99
N TYR A 43 -0.07 -13.59 -3.59
CA TYR A 43 -1.46 -13.97 -3.60
C TYR A 43 -1.92 -14.22 -2.18
N GLY A 44 -3.13 -13.78 -1.85
CA GLY A 44 -3.68 -13.95 -0.52
C GLY A 44 -5.20 -14.10 -0.52
N ILE A 45 -5.71 -14.33 0.68
CA ILE A 45 -7.14 -14.38 0.94
C ILE A 45 -7.45 -13.39 2.05
N VAL A 46 -8.44 -12.56 1.84
CA VAL A 46 -9.04 -11.70 2.85
C VAL A 46 -10.30 -12.37 3.36
N VAL A 47 -10.46 -12.46 4.67
CA VAL A 47 -11.62 -13.05 5.34
C VAL A 47 -12.31 -12.04 6.26
N GLY A 48 -13.54 -12.33 6.65
CA GLY A 48 -14.29 -11.45 7.54
C GLY A 48 -15.04 -10.34 6.81
N LEU A 49 -15.27 -10.50 5.51
CA LEU A 49 -16.07 -9.60 4.69
C LEU A 49 -17.55 -9.87 4.93
N ALA A 50 -18.27 -8.89 5.48
CA ALA A 50 -19.69 -9.06 5.85
C ALA A 50 -20.62 -9.08 4.62
N GLY A 51 -20.47 -10.12 3.78
CA GLY A 51 -21.29 -10.31 2.57
C GLY A 51 -20.77 -9.61 1.31
N SER A 52 -19.64 -8.90 1.38
CA SER A 52 -19.04 -8.18 0.23
C SER A 52 -17.89 -8.94 -0.44
N GLY A 53 -17.74 -10.24 -0.14
CA GLY A 53 -16.70 -11.09 -0.71
C GLY A 53 -16.97 -11.54 -2.14
N ASP A 54 -16.19 -12.52 -2.61
CA ASP A 54 -16.23 -13.00 -4.00
C ASP A 54 -17.43 -13.90 -4.32
N GLY A 55 -18.28 -14.21 -3.34
CA GLY A 55 -19.33 -15.20 -3.53
C GLY A 55 -18.77 -16.60 -3.78
N ASN A 56 -19.48 -17.40 -4.55
CA ASN A 56 -19.10 -18.78 -4.86
C ASN A 56 -18.13 -18.88 -6.05
N THR A 57 -17.17 -17.95 -6.18
CA THR A 57 -16.15 -18.04 -7.22
C THR A 57 -15.19 -19.20 -6.95
N GLY A 58 -14.94 -20.02 -7.98
CA GLY A 58 -14.14 -21.25 -7.85
C GLY A 58 -12.74 -21.02 -7.28
N ILE A 59 -12.10 -19.87 -7.59
CA ILE A 59 -10.74 -19.54 -7.12
C ILE A 59 -10.72 -19.35 -5.61
N THR A 60 -11.65 -18.61 -5.05
CA THR A 60 -11.73 -18.33 -3.61
C THR A 60 -12.04 -19.58 -2.82
N LEU A 61 -13.02 -20.39 -3.28
CA LEU A 61 -13.36 -21.67 -2.65
C LEU A 61 -12.19 -22.66 -2.69
N GLN A 62 -11.52 -22.80 -3.84
CA GLN A 62 -10.38 -23.71 -3.98
C GLN A 62 -9.20 -23.30 -3.09
N SER A 63 -8.96 -22.01 -2.97
CA SER A 63 -7.90 -21.47 -2.12
C SER A 63 -8.21 -21.67 -0.66
N MET A 64 -9.46 -21.50 -0.25
CA MET A 64 -9.91 -21.78 1.11
C MET A 64 -9.82 -23.28 1.43
N GLN A 65 -10.18 -24.17 0.49
CA GLN A 65 -9.99 -25.61 0.66
C GLN A 65 -8.54 -25.96 0.91
N SER A 66 -7.65 -25.41 0.11
CA SER A 66 -6.21 -25.62 0.24
C SER A 66 -5.67 -25.14 1.57
N LEU A 67 -6.17 -24.00 2.06
CA LEU A 67 -5.79 -23.44 3.35
C LEU A 67 -6.27 -24.33 4.51
N VAL A 68 -7.54 -24.70 4.52
CA VAL A 68 -8.16 -25.53 5.57
C VAL A 68 -7.52 -26.92 5.62
N ALA A 69 -7.19 -27.49 4.46
CA ALA A 69 -6.45 -28.76 4.37
C ALA A 69 -5.06 -28.68 5.02
N ARG A 70 -4.38 -27.53 4.93
CA ARG A 70 -3.09 -27.29 5.62
C ARG A 70 -3.21 -27.32 7.14
N PHE A 71 -4.38 -26.97 7.68
CA PHE A 71 -4.67 -27.08 9.11
C PHE A 71 -5.18 -28.47 9.52
N GLY A 72 -5.15 -29.45 8.61
CA GLY A 72 -5.59 -30.82 8.89
C GLY A 72 -7.11 -31.00 8.91
N ILE A 73 -7.86 -30.02 8.44
CA ILE A 73 -9.31 -30.12 8.38
C ILE A 73 -9.68 -30.60 6.96
N THR A 74 -10.16 -31.84 6.87
CA THR A 74 -10.58 -32.50 5.61
C THR A 74 -12.09 -32.45 5.41
N SER A 75 -12.76 -31.47 5.99
CA SER A 75 -14.21 -31.29 5.86
C SER A 75 -14.58 -30.80 4.46
N GLU A 76 -15.66 -31.34 3.91
CA GLU A 76 -16.28 -30.77 2.71
C GLU A 76 -16.76 -29.36 3.03
N LEU A 77 -16.37 -28.38 2.18
CA LEU A 77 -16.74 -26.97 2.33
C LEU A 77 -18.20 -26.72 1.91
N SER A 78 -19.08 -27.71 1.98
CA SER A 78 -20.48 -27.59 1.60
C SER A 78 -21.29 -26.56 2.42
N GLY A 79 -20.70 -26.01 3.50
CA GLY A 79 -21.26 -24.91 4.30
C GLY A 79 -20.46 -23.61 4.25
N PHE A 80 -19.43 -23.53 3.40
CA PHE A 80 -18.60 -22.35 3.31
C PHE A 80 -19.28 -21.30 2.40
N ASN A 81 -19.53 -20.13 2.94
CA ASN A 81 -20.07 -19.02 2.16
C ASN A 81 -18.92 -18.12 1.69
N GLY A 82 -18.67 -18.10 0.39
CA GLY A 82 -17.66 -17.26 -0.25
C GLY A 82 -17.92 -15.76 -0.15
N ASP A 83 -19.13 -15.36 0.28
CA ASP A 83 -19.47 -13.93 0.48
C ASP A 83 -18.67 -13.28 1.62
N ASN A 84 -18.07 -14.07 2.49
CA ASN A 84 -17.24 -13.59 3.60
C ASN A 84 -15.74 -13.63 3.31
N ALA A 85 -15.33 -14.03 2.10
CA ALA A 85 -13.94 -14.12 1.70
C ALA A 85 -13.71 -13.59 0.30
N ALA A 86 -12.50 -13.08 0.04
CA ALA A 86 -12.09 -12.61 -1.27
C ALA A 86 -10.65 -13.04 -1.58
N ALA A 87 -10.43 -13.46 -2.82
CA ALA A 87 -9.10 -13.68 -3.37
C ALA A 87 -8.48 -12.34 -3.77
N VAL A 88 -7.25 -12.11 -3.35
CA VAL A 88 -6.57 -10.84 -3.55
C VAL A 88 -5.15 -11.02 -4.11
N MET A 89 -4.74 -10.06 -4.93
CA MET A 89 -3.36 -9.85 -5.32
C MET A 89 -2.73 -8.85 -4.36
N LEU A 90 -1.51 -9.13 -3.97
CA LEU A 90 -0.71 -8.30 -3.10
C LEU A 90 0.46 -7.73 -3.89
N THR A 91 0.69 -6.44 -3.75
CA THR A 91 1.86 -5.77 -4.33
C THR A 91 2.53 -4.92 -3.26
N ALA A 92 3.85 -4.95 -3.24
CA ALA A 92 4.65 -4.15 -2.33
C ALA A 92 5.97 -3.75 -2.99
N GLU A 93 6.55 -2.69 -2.49
CA GLU A 93 7.87 -2.24 -2.88
C GLU A 93 8.84 -2.49 -1.73
N LEU A 94 9.85 -3.33 -1.98
CA LEU A 94 10.92 -3.57 -1.02
C LEU A 94 12.00 -2.51 -1.22
N PRO A 95 12.17 -1.57 -0.27
CA PRO A 95 13.19 -0.54 -0.37
C PRO A 95 14.59 -1.17 -0.39
N PRO A 96 15.57 -0.53 -1.05
CA PRO A 96 16.94 -0.98 -1.01
C PRO A 96 17.48 -0.93 0.43
N PHE A 97 18.35 -1.88 0.75
CA PHE A 97 18.94 -2.03 2.10
C PHE A 97 17.93 -2.35 3.23
N SER A 98 16.75 -2.86 2.89
CA SER A 98 15.79 -3.36 3.90
C SER A 98 16.41 -4.46 4.74
N LYS A 99 16.14 -4.42 6.04
CA LYS A 99 16.63 -5.41 7.00
C LYS A 99 15.50 -6.32 7.46
N PRO A 100 15.80 -7.56 7.85
CA PRO A 100 14.82 -8.42 8.49
C PRO A 100 14.16 -7.74 9.69
N GLY A 101 12.82 -7.84 9.79
CA GLY A 101 12.03 -7.20 10.84
C GLY A 101 11.53 -5.79 10.52
N GLN A 102 11.87 -5.24 9.37
CA GLN A 102 11.25 -4.00 8.88
C GLN A 102 9.84 -4.26 8.35
N THR A 103 8.96 -3.28 8.52
CA THR A 103 7.61 -3.27 7.93
C THR A 103 7.63 -2.49 6.62
N ILE A 104 6.86 -2.98 5.64
CA ILE A 104 6.65 -2.34 4.34
C ILE A 104 5.15 -2.22 4.10
N ASP A 105 4.77 -1.23 3.33
CA ASP A 105 3.38 -1.05 2.91
C ASP A 105 3.02 -2.06 1.83
N VAL A 106 1.84 -2.66 1.96
CA VAL A 106 1.32 -3.65 1.02
C VAL A 106 -0.01 -3.18 0.46
N THR A 107 -0.09 -3.09 -0.85
CA THR A 107 -1.33 -2.81 -1.55
C THR A 107 -2.08 -4.11 -1.80
N VAL A 108 -3.36 -4.13 -1.44
CA VAL A 108 -4.25 -5.28 -1.58
C VAL A 108 -5.29 -4.96 -2.66
N SER A 109 -5.37 -5.80 -3.70
CA SER A 109 -6.30 -5.62 -4.81
C SER A 109 -7.12 -6.89 -5.02
N THR A 110 -8.43 -6.76 -5.21
CA THR A 110 -9.31 -7.91 -5.48
C THR A 110 -9.03 -8.51 -6.86
N ILE A 111 -9.09 -9.84 -6.96
CA ILE A 111 -8.97 -10.56 -8.23
C ILE A 111 -10.36 -11.10 -8.65
N GLY A 112 -11.22 -11.34 -7.68
CA GLY A 112 -12.55 -11.89 -7.87
C GLY A 112 -13.63 -10.83 -7.99
N GLY A 113 -14.86 -11.21 -7.66
CA GLY A 113 -16.06 -10.37 -7.72
C GLY A 113 -16.36 -9.58 -6.44
N SER A 114 -15.42 -9.49 -5.51
CA SER A 114 -15.63 -8.79 -4.23
C SER A 114 -15.93 -7.31 -4.44
N GLU A 115 -17.02 -6.86 -3.84
CA GLU A 115 -17.45 -5.46 -3.91
C GLU A 115 -16.66 -4.56 -2.97
N SER A 116 -16.21 -5.08 -1.83
CA SER A 116 -15.44 -4.33 -0.84
C SER A 116 -14.60 -5.24 0.04
N LEU A 117 -13.40 -4.76 0.41
CA LEU A 117 -12.52 -5.41 1.39
C LEU A 117 -12.64 -4.80 2.79
N LYS A 118 -13.59 -3.90 3.01
CA LYS A 118 -13.76 -3.18 4.27
C LYS A 118 -14.04 -4.14 5.43
N GLY A 119 -13.28 -3.98 6.51
CA GLY A 119 -13.38 -4.79 7.72
C GLY A 119 -12.73 -6.17 7.61
N GLY A 120 -12.20 -6.52 6.45
CA GLY A 120 -11.54 -7.80 6.22
C GLY A 120 -10.14 -7.88 6.83
N THR A 121 -9.70 -9.11 7.07
CA THR A 121 -8.35 -9.45 7.54
C THR A 121 -7.66 -10.30 6.49
N LEU A 122 -6.47 -9.86 6.05
CA LEU A 122 -5.61 -10.63 5.17
C LEU A 122 -4.95 -11.77 5.96
N LEU A 123 -5.12 -12.98 5.48
CA LEU A 123 -4.43 -14.14 6.00
C LEU A 123 -2.96 -14.13 5.60
N MET A 124 -2.12 -14.82 6.37
CA MET A 124 -0.68 -14.91 6.14
C MET A 124 -0.36 -15.31 4.69
N SER A 125 0.25 -14.40 3.96
CA SER A 125 0.51 -14.52 2.52
C SER A 125 1.95 -14.15 2.19
N PRO A 126 2.70 -15.01 1.47
CA PRO A 126 4.06 -14.69 1.06
C PRO A 126 4.07 -13.65 -0.07
N LEU A 127 5.05 -12.77 -0.04
CA LEU A 127 5.38 -11.83 -1.10
C LEU A 127 6.68 -12.27 -1.77
N LEU A 128 6.60 -12.53 -3.06
CA LEU A 128 7.66 -13.08 -3.89
C LEU A 128 8.33 -11.98 -4.70
N GLY A 129 9.65 -12.07 -4.84
CA GLY A 129 10.40 -11.26 -5.78
C GLY A 129 10.32 -11.81 -7.21
N SER A 130 10.96 -11.12 -8.15
CA SER A 130 11.05 -11.53 -9.56
C SER A 130 11.81 -12.84 -9.80
N ASP A 131 12.59 -13.28 -8.84
CA ASP A 131 13.33 -14.54 -8.79
C ASP A 131 12.50 -15.71 -8.23
N GLY A 132 11.28 -15.43 -7.74
CA GLY A 132 10.39 -16.40 -7.12
C GLY A 132 10.67 -16.71 -5.65
N GLU A 133 11.65 -16.05 -5.05
CA GLU A 133 11.96 -16.19 -3.62
C GLU A 133 11.05 -15.33 -2.75
N THR A 134 10.77 -15.79 -1.53
CA THR A 134 9.94 -15.05 -0.57
C THR A 134 10.78 -14.02 0.20
N TYR A 135 10.44 -12.75 0.04
CA TYR A 135 11.14 -11.65 0.71
C TYR A 135 10.37 -11.04 1.89
N ALA A 136 9.05 -11.17 1.89
CA ALA A 136 8.22 -10.67 2.98
C ALA A 136 6.99 -11.54 3.17
N ILE A 137 6.33 -11.35 4.30
CA ILE A 137 5.05 -11.98 4.63
C ILE A 137 4.07 -10.87 4.97
N ALA A 138 2.94 -10.85 4.29
CA ALA A 138 1.85 -9.92 4.55
C ALA A 138 0.77 -10.60 5.39
N GLN A 139 0.30 -9.89 6.43
CA GLN A 139 -0.80 -10.33 7.29
C GLN A 139 -1.38 -9.12 8.04
N GLY A 140 -2.69 -9.08 8.25
CA GLY A 140 -3.31 -8.06 9.09
C GLY A 140 -4.62 -7.53 8.56
N ASN A 141 -5.17 -6.55 9.25
CA ASN A 141 -6.43 -5.92 8.86
C ASN A 141 -6.24 -5.06 7.62
N VAL A 142 -7.19 -5.16 6.69
CA VAL A 142 -7.20 -4.35 5.47
C VAL A 142 -7.81 -2.98 5.77
N VAL A 143 -7.08 -1.92 5.44
CA VAL A 143 -7.56 -0.54 5.53
C VAL A 143 -8.01 -0.11 4.14
N VAL A 144 -9.28 0.22 4.00
CA VAL A 144 -9.85 0.76 2.76
C VAL A 144 -9.96 2.27 2.91
N GLY A 145 -9.23 3.02 2.09
CA GLY A 145 -9.35 4.47 2.03
C GLY A 145 -10.61 4.87 1.28
N GLY A 146 -11.35 5.84 1.83
CA GLY A 146 -12.54 6.41 1.22
C GLY A 146 -13.69 6.57 2.21
N LEU A 147 -14.42 7.66 2.11
CA LEU A 147 -15.72 7.86 2.77
C LEU A 147 -16.81 7.43 1.80
N GLY A 148 -17.41 6.26 2.05
CA GLY A 148 -18.64 5.86 1.40
C GLY A 148 -19.83 6.40 2.18
N VAL A 149 -20.67 7.20 1.53
CA VAL A 149 -21.98 7.61 2.05
C VAL A 149 -23.03 6.93 1.21
N GLU A 150 -23.79 6.04 1.81
CA GLU A 150 -24.96 5.43 1.17
C GLU A 150 -26.19 6.29 1.49
N GLY A 151 -26.83 6.82 0.44
CA GLY A 151 -28.10 7.48 0.55
C GLY A 151 -29.25 6.47 0.62
N ALA A 152 -30.33 6.83 1.31
CA ALA A 152 -31.55 6.00 1.43
C ALA A 152 -32.27 5.75 0.08
N ASP A 153 -31.83 6.37 -0.99
CA ASP A 153 -32.34 6.31 -2.36
C ASP A 153 -31.46 5.48 -3.31
N ASN A 154 -30.60 4.62 -2.79
CA ASN A 154 -29.65 3.80 -3.55
C ASN A 154 -28.56 4.61 -4.29
N SER A 155 -28.33 5.86 -3.91
CA SER A 155 -27.18 6.63 -4.39
C SER A 155 -25.96 6.41 -3.48
N SER A 156 -24.82 6.08 -4.09
CA SER A 156 -23.54 5.95 -3.37
C SER A 156 -22.57 7.02 -3.82
N LEU A 157 -21.99 7.75 -2.88
CA LEU A 157 -20.88 8.67 -3.12
C LEU A 157 -19.62 8.10 -2.49
N THR A 158 -18.64 7.73 -3.31
CA THR A 158 -17.31 7.31 -2.86
C THR A 158 -16.34 8.46 -3.10
N VAL A 159 -15.78 9.01 -2.02
CA VAL A 159 -14.71 10.01 -2.10
C VAL A 159 -13.40 9.32 -1.78
N ASN A 160 -12.50 9.22 -2.77
CA ASN A 160 -11.11 8.84 -2.55
C ASN A 160 -10.34 10.08 -2.08
N ILE A 161 -9.70 9.97 -0.94
CA ILE A 161 -8.81 10.99 -0.39
C ILE A 161 -7.38 10.55 -0.62
#